data_38faf264f0ab74ecbb404c2c61a3ce5f
#
_entry.id   38faf264f0ab74ecbb404c2c61a3ce5f
#
_cell.length_a   1.000
_cell.length_b   1.000
_cell.length_c   1.000
_cell.angle_alpha   90.00
_cell.angle_beta   90.00
_cell.angle_gamma   90.00
#
_symmetry.space_group_name_H-M   'P 1'
#
loop_
_entity.id
_entity.type
_entity.pdbx_description
1 polymer ?
#
loop_
_entity_poly.entity_id
_entity_poly.type
_entity_poly.pdbx_seq_one_letter_code
_entity_poly.pdbx_strand_id
1 'polypeptide(L)' 'MDSDTRQSRIVEFARTRGRVDVVSLATELDVASETIRRDLKALASRRLLKR' A
#
# COMPACT_ATOMS: atom_id res chain seq x y z
N MET A 1 -0.04 13.76 -0.35
CA MET A 1 0.13 12.73 0.69
C MET A 1 1.58 12.26 0.66
N ASP A 2 2.25 12.26 1.79
CA ASP A 2 3.63 11.81 1.83
C ASP A 2 3.70 10.28 1.87
N SER A 3 4.90 9.73 1.69
CA SER A 3 5.04 8.28 1.59
C SER A 3 4.73 7.58 2.91
N ASP A 4 5.04 8.19 4.04
CA ASP A 4 4.73 7.58 5.34
C ASP A 4 3.23 7.45 5.55
N THR A 5 2.48 8.50 5.27
CA THR A 5 1.02 8.48 5.38
C THR A 5 0.43 7.46 4.41
N ARG A 6 0.94 7.44 3.17
CA ARG A 6 0.45 6.52 2.17
C ARG A 6 0.69 5.07 2.58
N GLN A 7 1.89 4.76 3.06
CA GLN A 7 2.22 3.41 3.49
C GLN A 7 1.38 2.99 4.70
N SER A 8 1.11 3.91 5.61
CA SER A 8 0.24 3.62 6.75
C SER A 8 -1.17 3.27 6.29
N ARG A 9 -1.68 3.96 5.28
CA ARG A 9 -3.00 3.66 4.73
C ARG A 9 -3.03 2.31 4.04
N ILE A 10 -1.95 1.97 3.33
CA ILE A 10 -1.86 0.65 2.69
C ILE A 10 -1.91 -0.46 3.73
N VAL A 11 -1.16 -0.32 4.81
CA VAL A 11 -1.17 -1.30 5.88
C VAL A 11 -2.56 -1.43 6.49
N GLU A 12 -3.25 -0.31 6.69
CA GLU A 12 -4.59 -0.31 7.23
C GLU A 12 -5.59 -1.02 6.32
N PHE A 13 -5.50 -0.79 5.02
CA PHE A 13 -6.33 -1.52 4.06
C PHE A 13 -6.06 -3.01 4.12
N ALA A 14 -4.79 -3.41 4.22
CA ALA A 14 -4.44 -4.82 4.31
C ALA A 14 -5.04 -5.48 5.55
N ARG A 15 -5.00 -4.78 6.67
CA ARG A 15 -5.57 -5.29 7.93
C ARG A 15 -7.08 -5.40 7.88
N THR A 16 -7.72 -4.40 7.29
CA THR A 16 -9.17 -4.32 7.25
C THR A 16 -9.77 -5.29 6.24
N ARG A 17 -9.15 -5.40 5.06
CA ARG A 17 -9.70 -6.17 3.95
C ARG A 17 -9.06 -7.53 3.77
N GLY A 18 -7.99 -7.80 4.50
CA GLY A 18 -7.28 -9.07 4.43
C GLY A 18 -6.31 -9.19 3.26
N ARG A 19 -6.48 -8.39 2.23
CA ARG A 19 -5.55 -8.33 1.10
C ARG A 19 -5.70 -7.00 0.39
N VAL A 20 -4.71 -6.66 -0.42
CA VAL A 20 -4.72 -5.40 -1.15
C VAL A 20 -4.55 -5.65 -2.65
N ASP A 21 -5.13 -4.76 -3.44
CA ASP A 21 -5.02 -4.78 -4.89
C ASP A 21 -4.40 -3.46 -5.32
N VAL A 22 -3.36 -3.54 -6.16
CA VAL A 22 -2.62 -2.36 -6.60
C VAL A 22 -3.52 -1.32 -7.27
N VAL A 23 -4.39 -1.78 -8.18
CA VAL A 23 -5.27 -0.86 -8.92
C VAL A 23 -6.25 -0.17 -7.98
N SER A 24 -6.85 -0.94 -7.07
CA SER A 24 -7.79 -0.37 -6.10
C SER A 24 -7.11 0.63 -5.18
N LEU A 25 -5.93 0.29 -4.67
CA LEU A 25 -5.18 1.21 -3.81
C LEU A 25 -4.79 2.47 -4.54
N ALA A 26 -4.32 2.36 -5.77
CA ALA A 26 -3.93 3.52 -6.56
C ALA A 26 -5.11 4.45 -6.76
N THR A 27 -6.28 3.91 -7.03
CA THR A 27 -7.51 4.68 -7.21
C THR A 27 -7.93 5.34 -5.90
N GLU A 28 -7.94 4.58 -4.82
CA GLU A 28 -8.36 5.08 -3.50
C GLU A 28 -7.45 6.20 -3.00
N LEU A 29 -6.15 6.07 -3.23
CA LEU A 29 -5.17 7.03 -2.74
C LEU A 29 -4.81 8.10 -3.78
N ASP A 30 -5.39 8.01 -4.96
CA ASP A 30 -5.17 8.96 -6.05
C ASP A 30 -3.70 9.10 -6.40
N VAL A 31 -3.04 7.96 -6.61
CA VAL A 31 -1.63 7.91 -7.00
C VAL A 31 -1.45 6.90 -8.14
N ALA A 32 -0.30 6.94 -8.78
CA ALA A 32 0.01 6.00 -9.85
C ALA A 32 0.19 4.58 -9.29
N SER A 33 -0.20 3.58 -10.09
CA SER A 33 -0.03 2.17 -9.71
C SER A 33 1.41 1.84 -9.39
N GLU A 34 2.35 2.41 -10.12
CA GLU A 34 3.77 2.21 -9.89
C GLU A 34 4.19 2.64 -8.49
N THR A 35 3.63 3.75 -8.03
CA THR A 35 3.88 4.25 -6.68
C THR A 35 3.44 3.23 -5.63
N ILE A 36 2.26 2.64 -5.84
CA ILE A 36 1.75 1.61 -4.93
C ILE A 36 2.66 0.38 -4.94
N ARG A 37 3.11 -0.04 -6.11
CA ARG A 37 4.01 -1.20 -6.20
C ARG A 37 5.30 -0.97 -5.43
N ARG A 38 5.85 0.23 -5.52
CA ARG A 38 7.06 0.58 -4.77
C ARG A 38 6.81 0.57 -3.28
N ASP A 39 5.68 1.10 -2.86
CA ASP A 39 5.30 1.10 -1.45
C ASP A 39 5.10 -0.30 -0.92
N LEU A 40 4.42 -1.15 -1.68
CA LEU A 40 4.22 -2.55 -1.26
C LEU A 40 5.54 -3.29 -1.13
N LYS A 41 6.46 -3.05 -2.05
CA LYS A 41 7.77 -3.66 -1.98
C LYS A 41 8.53 -3.18 -0.75
N ALA A 42 8.47 -1.89 -0.46
CA ALA A 42 9.12 -1.34 0.72
C ALA A 42 8.52 -1.91 2.01
N LEU A 43 7.20 -2.01 2.07
CA LEU A 43 6.52 -2.57 3.25
C LEU A 43 6.83 -4.04 3.43
N ALA A 44 6.88 -4.81 2.35
CA ALA A 44 7.24 -6.22 2.42
C ALA A 44 8.68 -6.39 2.91
N SER A 45 9.58 -5.54 2.43
CA SER A 45 10.97 -5.55 2.86
C SER A 45 11.10 -5.26 4.35
N ARG A 46 10.22 -4.42 4.88
CA ARG A 46 10.20 -4.07 6.31
C ARG A 46 9.35 -5.03 7.14
N ARG A 47 8.82 -6.07 6.51
CA ARG A 47 7.96 -7.08 7.13
C ARG A 47 6.68 -6.52 7.74
N LEU A 48 6.22 -5.40 7.23
CA LEU A 48 4.96 -4.82 7.67
C LEU A 48 3.76 -5.44 6.96
N LEU A 49 4.00 -6.06 5.78
CA LEU A 49 2.99 -6.80 5.05
C LEU A 49 3.55 -8.17 4.69
N LYS A 50 2.71 -9.18 4.80
CA LYS A 50 3.04 -10.52 4.31
C LYS A 50 2.53 -10.67 2.89
N ARG A 51 3.25 -11.43 2.12
CA ARG A 51 2.84 -11.75 0.76
C ARG A 51 1.96 -12.97 0.72
#